data_f7cc22a31d59d29e5aa17d1bf8570940
#
_entry.id   f7cc22a31d59d29e5aa17d1bf8570940
#
_cell.length_a   1.000
_cell.length_b   1.000
_cell.length_c   1.000
_cell.angle_alpha   90.00
_cell.angle_beta   90.00
_cell.angle_gamma   90.00
#
_symmetry.space_group_name_H-M   'P 1'
#
loop_
_entity.id
_entity.type
_entity.pdbx_description
1 polymer ?
#
loop_
_entity_poly.entity_id
_entity_poly.type
_entity_poly.pdbx_seq_one_letter_code
_entity_poly.pdbx_strand_id
1 'polypeptide(L)'
;MFDLLADRGLLVTKRKRRGCITTLSKHRFKKYPNIIRDFIPIAPNQLWVSDITYIHLNEGFAYLSLITDAYSRKIVGFYLSKDLSARGPLEALKMALSSNPVRDGLIHHSDRGVQYCCDEYVKLLEHHDVKISMTEKGDPLENALAERVNGILKQELLEEVFSDFKNAQREVAIACSSYNHLRPHGSIDNLKPAQAHQLSGTIKKRWINYWQKNKGKEVSMG
;
A
#
# COMPACT_ATOMS: atom_id res chain seq x y z
N MET A 1 -12.96 22.27 -15.87
CA MET A 1 -12.09 21.10 -16.13
C MET A 1 -12.75 19.78 -15.77
N PHE A 2 -13.30 19.62 -14.53
CA PHE A 2 -13.99 18.38 -14.15
C PHE A 2 -15.23 18.09 -15.02
N ASP A 3 -16.04 19.10 -15.32
CA ASP A 3 -17.21 18.95 -16.17
C ASP A 3 -16.85 18.48 -17.58
N LEU A 4 -15.80 19.05 -18.18
CA LEU A 4 -15.29 18.63 -19.49
C LEU A 4 -14.80 17.17 -19.50
N LEU A 5 -14.19 16.71 -18.39
CA LEU A 5 -13.76 15.31 -18.26
C LEU A 5 -14.97 14.38 -18.05
N ALA A 6 -16.01 14.85 -17.32
CA ALA A 6 -17.24 14.11 -17.14
C ALA A 6 -17.97 13.91 -18.47
N ASP A 7 -18.13 14.99 -19.27
CA ASP A 7 -18.79 14.99 -20.57
C ASP A 7 -18.09 14.07 -21.59
N ARG A 8 -16.77 13.88 -21.41
CA ARG A 8 -15.95 12.98 -22.24
C ARG A 8 -15.82 11.58 -21.71
N GLY A 9 -16.50 11.23 -20.61
CA GLY A 9 -16.39 9.92 -19.97
C GLY A 9 -15.01 9.59 -19.41
N LEU A 10 -14.16 10.59 -19.17
CA LEU A 10 -12.77 10.44 -18.73
C LEU A 10 -12.60 10.47 -17.22
N LEU A 11 -13.70 10.58 -16.46
CA LEU A 11 -13.66 10.47 -15.00
C LEU A 11 -13.68 9.01 -14.56
N VAL A 12 -12.78 8.65 -13.65
CA VAL A 12 -12.79 7.33 -13.01
C VAL A 12 -14.07 7.17 -12.21
N THR A 13 -14.90 6.20 -12.57
CA THR A 13 -16.17 5.92 -11.89
C THR A 13 -15.89 5.40 -10.48
N LYS A 14 -16.47 6.04 -9.45
CA LYS A 14 -16.36 5.55 -8.06
C LYS A 14 -17.10 4.21 -7.95
N ARG A 15 -16.36 3.13 -7.75
CA ARG A 15 -16.95 1.83 -7.44
C ARG A 15 -17.64 1.89 -6.06
N LYS A 16 -18.83 1.29 -5.95
CA LYS A 16 -19.52 1.16 -4.66
C LYS A 16 -18.66 0.33 -3.70
N ARG A 17 -18.38 0.86 -2.50
CA ARG A 17 -17.71 0.11 -1.43
C ARG A 17 -18.63 -1.03 -1.00
N ARG A 18 -18.32 -2.26 -1.34
CA ARG A 18 -18.91 -3.43 -0.70
C ARG A 18 -18.06 -3.70 0.54
N GLY A 19 -18.66 -3.52 1.72
CA GLY A 19 -17.98 -3.74 3.00
C GLY A 19 -17.67 -5.23 3.18
N CYS A 20 -16.40 -5.56 3.19
CA CYS A 20 -15.93 -6.87 3.60
C CYS A 20 -14.84 -6.67 4.65
N ILE A 21 -14.91 -7.42 5.75
CA ILE A 21 -13.98 -7.30 6.87
C ILE A 21 -12.74 -8.13 6.54
N THR A 22 -11.59 -7.48 6.32
CA THR A 22 -10.30 -8.14 6.08
C THR A 22 -9.47 -8.34 7.34
N THR A 23 -9.78 -7.62 8.42
CA THR A 23 -8.93 -7.54 9.59
C THR A 23 -9.58 -8.22 10.78
N LEU A 24 -9.06 -9.37 11.19
CA LEU A 24 -9.34 -10.02 12.47
C LEU A 24 -8.32 -9.51 13.50
N SER A 25 -8.64 -8.40 14.18
CA SER A 25 -7.75 -7.77 15.16
C SER A 25 -7.91 -8.33 16.59
N LYS A 26 -8.97 -9.12 16.85
CA LYS A 26 -9.20 -9.79 18.15
C LYS A 26 -8.57 -11.19 18.12
N HIS A 27 -7.28 -11.29 18.45
CA HIS A 27 -6.52 -12.53 18.53
C HIS A 27 -5.49 -12.46 19.66
N ARG A 28 -4.86 -13.62 20.02
CA ARG A 28 -3.92 -13.78 21.13
C ARG A 28 -2.48 -13.29 20.84
N PHE A 29 -2.13 -13.07 19.58
CA PHE A 29 -0.77 -12.69 19.21
C PHE A 29 -0.38 -11.32 19.75
N LYS A 30 0.93 -11.10 19.97
CA LYS A 30 1.52 -9.82 20.36
C LYS A 30 1.21 -8.74 19.32
N LYS A 31 0.89 -7.55 19.78
CA LYS A 31 0.68 -6.34 18.98
C LYS A 31 1.83 -5.39 19.21
N TYR A 32 2.28 -4.75 18.17
CA TYR A 32 3.41 -3.82 18.21
C TYR A 32 2.90 -2.37 18.21
N PRO A 33 3.66 -1.42 18.81
CA PRO A 33 3.27 -0.01 18.85
C PRO A 33 3.37 0.63 17.46
N ASN A 34 2.66 1.74 17.27
CA ASN A 34 2.84 2.59 16.10
C ASN A 34 4.06 3.49 16.28
N ILE A 35 5.15 3.18 15.59
CA ILE A 35 6.41 3.92 15.67
C ILE A 35 6.64 4.85 14.46
N ILE A 36 5.62 5.03 13.59
CA ILE A 36 5.77 5.82 12.36
C ILE A 36 4.98 7.14 12.36
N ARG A 37 4.34 7.54 13.46
CA ARG A 37 3.47 8.74 13.50
C ARG A 37 4.13 9.99 12.91
N ASP A 38 5.37 10.24 13.30
CA ASP A 38 6.14 11.42 12.86
C ASP A 38 7.28 11.03 11.93
N PHE A 39 7.31 9.78 11.46
CA PHE A 39 8.38 9.29 10.61
C PHE A 39 8.12 9.66 9.15
N ILE A 40 9.03 10.43 8.58
CA ILE A 40 9.01 10.80 7.16
C ILE A 40 10.20 10.16 6.47
N PRO A 41 10.00 9.14 5.61
CA PRO A 41 11.10 8.52 4.90
C PRO A 41 11.70 9.50 3.89
N ILE A 42 13.03 9.57 3.86
CA ILE A 42 13.82 10.39 2.93
C ILE A 42 14.61 9.55 1.92
N ALA A 43 14.50 8.24 1.99
CA ALA A 43 15.12 7.31 1.05
C ALA A 43 14.29 6.02 0.91
N PRO A 44 14.47 5.26 -0.16
CA PRO A 44 13.85 3.94 -0.31
C PRO A 44 14.28 2.98 0.81
N ASN A 45 13.43 2.02 1.10
CA ASN A 45 13.68 0.94 2.08
C ASN A 45 13.92 1.45 3.52
N GLN A 46 13.30 2.57 3.89
CA GLN A 46 13.22 3.04 5.27
C GLN A 46 11.88 2.69 5.93
N LEU A 47 10.81 2.68 5.15
CA LEU A 47 9.47 2.34 5.61
C LEU A 47 8.72 1.58 4.52
N TRP A 48 8.30 0.37 4.83
CA TRP A 48 7.35 -0.40 4.04
C TRP A 48 5.99 -0.43 4.72
N VAL A 49 4.93 -0.27 3.94
CA VAL A 49 3.54 -0.39 4.40
C VAL A 49 2.86 -1.55 3.72
N SER A 50 2.10 -2.33 4.48
CA SER A 50 1.43 -3.53 3.99
C SER A 50 -0.07 -3.48 4.20
N ASP A 51 -0.80 -4.06 3.26
CA ASP A 51 -2.24 -4.26 3.35
C ASP A 51 -2.70 -5.44 2.49
N ILE A 52 -3.87 -6.00 2.83
CA ILE A 52 -4.52 -7.07 2.07
C ILE A 52 -5.81 -6.54 1.47
N THR A 53 -6.02 -6.80 0.18
CA THR A 53 -7.27 -6.44 -0.49
C THR A 53 -7.87 -7.63 -1.24
N TYR A 54 -9.19 -7.59 -1.48
CA TYR A 54 -9.90 -8.61 -2.26
C TYR A 54 -9.80 -8.36 -3.74
N ILE A 55 -9.69 -9.44 -4.48
CA ILE A 55 -9.86 -9.51 -5.93
C ILE A 55 -11.08 -10.39 -6.19
N HIS A 56 -12.05 -9.87 -6.92
CA HIS A 56 -13.27 -10.60 -7.25
C HIS A 56 -13.01 -11.58 -8.39
N LEU A 57 -13.45 -12.80 -8.20
CA LEU A 57 -13.51 -13.83 -9.22
C LEU A 57 -14.98 -14.12 -9.57
N ASN A 58 -15.25 -14.74 -10.71
CA ASN A 58 -16.60 -15.21 -11.04
C ASN A 58 -17.14 -16.12 -9.93
N GLU A 59 -16.26 -16.94 -9.36
CA GLU A 59 -16.58 -17.81 -8.23
C GLU A 59 -15.74 -17.41 -7.01
N GLY A 60 -16.26 -16.48 -6.19
CA GLY A 60 -15.68 -16.10 -4.91
C GLY A 60 -14.61 -15.00 -5.00
N PHE A 61 -13.56 -15.14 -4.21
CA PHE A 61 -12.54 -14.12 -4.02
C PHE A 61 -11.14 -14.70 -3.99
N ALA A 62 -10.18 -13.90 -4.43
CA ALA A 62 -8.76 -14.06 -4.10
C ALA A 62 -8.32 -12.88 -3.22
N TYR A 63 -7.17 -13.02 -2.57
CA TYR A 63 -6.65 -12.06 -1.61
C TYR A 63 -5.28 -11.59 -2.07
N LEU A 64 -5.17 -10.30 -2.38
CA LEU A 64 -3.93 -9.69 -2.80
C LEU A 64 -3.25 -9.03 -1.61
N SER A 65 -2.10 -9.56 -1.23
CA SER A 65 -1.19 -8.95 -0.24
C SER A 65 -0.21 -8.05 -0.97
N LEU A 66 -0.09 -6.79 -0.55
CA LEU A 66 0.83 -5.81 -1.10
C LEU A 66 1.78 -5.28 -0.04
N ILE A 67 3.03 -5.05 -0.42
CA ILE A 67 4.01 -4.29 0.35
C ILE A 67 4.50 -3.14 -0.51
N THR A 68 4.37 -1.93 0.00
CA THR A 68 4.69 -0.69 -0.71
C THR A 68 5.76 0.09 0.04
N ASP A 69 6.80 0.51 -0.63
CA ASP A 69 7.79 1.45 -0.11
C ASP A 69 7.16 2.85 0.06
N ALA A 70 7.18 3.37 1.28
CA ALA A 70 6.49 4.61 1.61
C ALA A 70 7.17 5.87 1.03
N TYR A 71 8.47 5.82 0.72
CA TYR A 71 9.18 6.91 0.08
C TYR A 71 8.84 7.01 -1.40
N SER A 72 9.08 5.93 -2.15
CA SER A 72 8.98 5.90 -3.61
C SER A 72 7.59 5.55 -4.14
N ARG A 73 6.69 5.03 -3.31
CA ARG A 73 5.39 4.45 -3.70
C ARG A 73 5.51 3.13 -4.46
N LYS A 74 6.72 2.58 -4.64
CA LYS A 74 6.96 1.33 -5.36
C LYS A 74 6.36 0.14 -4.61
N ILE A 75 5.62 -0.70 -5.31
CA ILE A 75 5.24 -2.02 -4.81
C ILE A 75 6.51 -2.86 -4.82
N VAL A 76 7.01 -3.21 -3.64
CA VAL A 76 8.25 -3.97 -3.44
C VAL A 76 8.00 -5.46 -3.25
N GLY A 77 6.78 -5.85 -2.88
CA GLY A 77 6.35 -7.23 -2.78
C GLY A 77 4.85 -7.37 -2.97
N PHE A 78 4.42 -8.45 -3.61
CA PHE A 78 3.02 -8.79 -3.75
C PHE A 78 2.81 -10.29 -3.89
N TYR A 79 1.64 -10.74 -3.48
CA TYR A 79 1.23 -12.13 -3.69
C TYR A 79 -0.29 -12.26 -3.73
N LEU A 80 -0.81 -13.01 -4.69
CA LEU A 80 -2.24 -13.35 -4.77
C LEU A 80 -2.47 -14.74 -4.18
N SER A 81 -3.32 -14.83 -3.16
CA SER A 81 -3.67 -16.06 -2.45
C SER A 81 -5.14 -16.44 -2.71
N LYS A 82 -5.45 -17.73 -2.64
CA LYS A 82 -6.84 -18.24 -2.71
C LYS A 82 -7.59 -18.09 -1.39
N ASP A 83 -6.87 -17.93 -0.29
CA ASP A 83 -7.41 -17.82 1.06
C ASP A 83 -6.81 -16.61 1.81
N LEU A 84 -7.44 -16.21 2.90
CA LEU A 84 -7.02 -15.11 3.77
C LEU A 84 -6.08 -15.60 4.89
N SER A 85 -5.23 -16.56 4.60
CA SER A 85 -4.21 -17.04 5.55
C SER A 85 -2.98 -16.13 5.61
N ALA A 86 -2.07 -16.40 6.56
CA ALA A 86 -0.80 -15.70 6.68
C ALA A 86 0.15 -15.98 5.49
N ARG A 87 -0.11 -17.01 4.69
CA ARG A 87 0.71 -17.36 3.54
C ARG A 87 0.83 -16.23 2.53
N GLY A 88 -0.28 -15.54 2.22
CA GLY A 88 -0.27 -14.41 1.27
C GLY A 88 0.73 -13.31 1.67
N PRO A 89 0.59 -12.70 2.85
CA PRO A 89 1.56 -11.72 3.37
C PRO A 89 2.98 -12.24 3.47
N LEU A 90 3.19 -13.51 3.90
CA LEU A 90 4.51 -14.12 3.99
C LEU A 90 5.22 -14.19 2.63
N GLU A 91 4.54 -14.65 1.59
CA GLU A 91 5.12 -14.72 0.25
C GLU A 91 5.40 -13.33 -0.33
N ALA A 92 4.51 -12.34 -0.07
CA ALA A 92 4.76 -10.95 -0.43
C ALA A 92 5.98 -10.37 0.28
N LEU A 93 6.16 -10.70 1.58
CA LEU A 93 7.33 -10.26 2.36
C LEU A 93 8.61 -10.91 1.88
N LYS A 94 8.62 -12.20 1.59
CA LYS A 94 9.77 -12.90 1.00
C LYS A 94 10.18 -12.27 -0.33
N MET A 95 9.23 -11.96 -1.20
CA MET A 95 9.50 -11.25 -2.46
C MET A 95 10.14 -9.87 -2.20
N ALA A 96 9.60 -9.09 -1.28
CA ALA A 96 10.13 -7.78 -0.93
C ALA A 96 11.58 -7.86 -0.42
N LEU A 97 11.84 -8.77 0.52
CA LEU A 97 13.17 -8.97 1.11
C LEU A 97 14.20 -9.48 0.10
N SER A 98 13.82 -10.38 -0.81
CA SER A 98 14.73 -10.93 -1.83
C SER A 98 15.07 -9.94 -2.93
N SER A 99 14.17 -9.02 -3.26
CA SER A 99 14.29 -8.11 -4.41
C SER A 99 14.80 -6.71 -4.05
N ASN A 100 14.88 -6.40 -2.75
CA ASN A 100 15.29 -5.06 -2.30
C ASN A 100 16.30 -5.21 -1.15
N PRO A 101 17.39 -4.41 -1.16
CA PRO A 101 18.35 -4.45 -0.05
C PRO A 101 17.67 -3.97 1.23
N VAL A 102 17.71 -4.80 2.26
CA VAL A 102 17.27 -4.39 3.59
C VAL A 102 18.31 -3.42 4.13
N ARG A 103 17.87 -2.21 4.49
CA ARG A 103 18.72 -1.20 5.12
C ARG A 103 18.56 -1.27 6.63
N ASP A 104 19.61 -0.96 7.35
CA ASP A 104 19.54 -0.82 8.79
C ASP A 104 18.43 0.16 9.17
N GLY A 105 17.57 -0.29 10.08
CA GLY A 105 16.45 0.51 10.56
C GLY A 105 15.21 0.52 9.68
N LEU A 106 15.11 -0.35 8.65
CA LEU A 106 13.86 -0.53 7.91
C LEU A 106 12.70 -0.82 8.87
N ILE A 107 11.59 -0.09 8.69
CA ILE A 107 10.35 -0.28 9.43
C ILE A 107 9.33 -0.94 8.51
N HIS A 108 8.69 -2.01 8.98
CA HIS A 108 7.52 -2.58 8.34
C HIS A 108 6.27 -2.21 9.13
N HIS A 109 5.32 -1.55 8.48
CA HIS A 109 4.06 -1.11 9.08
C HIS A 109 2.86 -1.81 8.45
N SER A 110 1.95 -2.30 9.30
CA SER A 110 0.71 -2.97 8.88
C SER A 110 -0.44 -2.65 9.83
N ASP A 111 -1.64 -3.12 9.51
CA ASP A 111 -2.72 -3.22 10.48
C ASP A 111 -2.43 -4.33 11.52
N ARG A 112 -3.36 -4.49 12.48
CA ARG A 112 -3.28 -5.54 13.51
C ARG A 112 -3.98 -6.84 13.10
N GLY A 113 -4.02 -7.15 11.82
CA GLY A 113 -4.56 -8.41 11.34
C GLY A 113 -3.76 -9.61 11.83
N VAL A 114 -4.46 -10.73 12.09
CA VAL A 114 -3.83 -11.98 12.54
C VAL A 114 -2.69 -12.43 11.63
N GLN A 115 -2.78 -12.13 10.34
CA GLN A 115 -1.80 -12.49 9.31
C GLN A 115 -0.46 -11.82 9.54
N TYR A 116 -0.45 -10.57 10.03
CA TYR A 116 0.76 -9.80 10.32
C TYR A 116 1.31 -10.02 11.73
N CYS A 117 0.45 -10.52 12.64
CA CYS A 117 0.81 -10.78 14.03
C CYS A 117 1.27 -12.23 14.28
N CYS A 118 1.12 -13.15 13.32
CA CYS A 118 1.50 -14.54 13.49
C CYS A 118 3.02 -14.71 13.63
N ASP A 119 3.42 -15.74 14.37
CA ASP A 119 4.82 -15.99 14.72
C ASP A 119 5.74 -16.13 13.49
N GLU A 120 5.26 -16.74 12.42
CA GLU A 120 6.05 -16.93 11.18
C GLU A 120 6.37 -15.58 10.53
N TYR A 121 5.39 -14.67 10.46
CA TYR A 121 5.57 -13.35 9.87
C TYR A 121 6.52 -12.49 10.71
N VAL A 122 6.30 -12.49 12.02
CA VAL A 122 7.14 -11.75 12.99
C VAL A 122 8.58 -12.26 12.97
N LYS A 123 8.79 -13.58 13.03
CA LYS A 123 10.12 -14.19 12.97
C LYS A 123 10.87 -13.86 11.68
N LEU A 124 10.15 -13.79 10.55
CA LEU A 124 10.77 -13.42 9.27
C LEU A 124 11.25 -11.96 9.27
N LEU A 125 10.47 -11.04 9.85
CA LEU A 125 10.87 -9.64 10.02
C LEU A 125 12.07 -9.51 10.97
N GLU A 126 12.01 -10.17 12.12
CA GLU A 126 13.09 -10.18 13.13
C GLU A 126 14.39 -10.77 12.59
N HIS A 127 14.30 -11.85 11.80
CA HIS A 127 15.47 -12.48 11.16
C HIS A 127 16.22 -11.53 10.22
N HIS A 128 15.51 -10.55 9.64
CA HIS A 128 16.09 -9.55 8.76
C HIS A 128 16.29 -8.18 9.44
N ASP A 129 16.26 -8.11 10.77
CA ASP A 129 16.41 -6.88 11.57
C ASP A 129 15.43 -5.76 11.17
N VAL A 130 14.25 -6.13 10.68
CA VAL A 130 13.18 -5.18 10.29
C VAL A 130 12.35 -4.82 11.52
N LYS A 131 12.25 -3.53 11.81
CA LYS A 131 11.43 -3.02 12.92
C LYS A 131 9.94 -3.17 12.60
N ILE A 132 9.16 -3.63 13.57
CA ILE A 132 7.72 -3.87 13.41
C ILE A 132 6.93 -2.69 13.96
N SER A 133 6.01 -2.18 13.16
CA SER A 133 5.06 -1.12 13.52
C SER A 133 3.65 -1.55 13.13
N MET A 134 2.66 -1.22 13.95
CA MET A 134 1.25 -1.54 13.66
C MET A 134 0.34 -0.37 13.99
N THR A 135 -0.79 -0.26 13.26
CA THR A 135 -1.84 0.71 13.59
C THR A 135 -2.34 0.52 15.02
N GLU A 136 -2.68 1.58 15.74
CA GLU A 136 -3.09 1.46 17.15
C GLU A 136 -4.59 1.42 17.34
N LYS A 137 -5.34 2.30 16.70
CA LYS A 137 -6.77 2.51 16.96
C LYS A 137 -7.68 2.18 15.77
N GLY A 138 -7.16 1.51 14.75
CA GLY A 138 -7.91 1.30 13.51
C GLY A 138 -8.22 2.62 12.77
N ASP A 139 -7.40 3.66 13.01
CA ASP A 139 -7.51 4.92 12.28
C ASP A 139 -7.11 4.68 10.82
N PRO A 140 -8.01 4.91 9.85
CA PRO A 140 -7.72 4.75 8.44
C PRO A 140 -6.51 5.58 7.97
N LEU A 141 -6.19 6.68 8.67
CA LEU A 141 -5.04 7.52 8.34
C LEU A 141 -3.70 6.85 8.67
N GLU A 142 -3.69 5.90 9.61
CA GLU A 142 -2.45 5.19 10.00
C GLU A 142 -1.93 4.25 8.91
N ASN A 143 -2.78 3.77 7.97
CA ASN A 143 -2.35 2.96 6.83
C ASN A 143 -2.84 3.51 5.47
N ALA A 144 -3.14 4.81 5.41
CA ALA A 144 -3.72 5.47 4.25
C ALA A 144 -2.92 5.28 2.95
N LEU A 145 -1.60 5.11 3.04
CA LEU A 145 -0.77 4.88 1.86
C LEU A 145 -1.04 3.50 1.24
N ALA A 146 -1.05 2.45 2.04
CA ALA A 146 -1.32 1.10 1.55
C ALA A 146 -2.73 0.99 0.96
N GLU A 147 -3.73 1.56 1.65
CA GLU A 147 -5.11 1.65 1.14
C GLU A 147 -5.19 2.41 -0.20
N ARG A 148 -4.42 3.50 -0.33
CA ARG A 148 -4.37 4.28 -1.58
C ARG A 148 -3.80 3.47 -2.74
N VAL A 149 -2.73 2.70 -2.53
CA VAL A 149 -2.14 1.85 -3.56
C VAL A 149 -3.12 0.75 -3.99
N ASN A 150 -3.76 0.08 -3.04
CA ASN A 150 -4.82 -0.88 -3.29
C ASN A 150 -5.96 -0.27 -4.12
N GLY A 151 -6.38 0.95 -3.75
CA GLY A 151 -7.41 1.68 -4.48
C GLY A 151 -7.02 1.96 -5.93
N ILE A 152 -5.79 2.39 -6.19
CA ILE A 152 -5.27 2.66 -7.54
C ILE A 152 -5.25 1.37 -8.38
N LEU A 153 -4.70 0.28 -7.86
CA LEU A 153 -4.68 -0.99 -8.58
C LEU A 153 -6.09 -1.42 -8.98
N LYS A 154 -7.03 -1.40 -8.04
CA LYS A 154 -8.40 -1.86 -8.27
C LYS A 154 -9.24 -0.94 -9.16
N GLN A 155 -8.98 0.36 -9.17
CA GLN A 155 -9.80 1.33 -9.90
C GLN A 155 -9.25 1.67 -11.28
N GLU A 156 -7.93 1.57 -11.46
CA GLU A 156 -7.28 2.06 -12.67
C GLU A 156 -6.61 0.96 -13.49
N LEU A 157 -6.17 -0.14 -12.86
CA LEU A 157 -5.28 -1.11 -13.51
C LEU A 157 -5.82 -2.55 -13.55
N LEU A 158 -6.82 -2.88 -12.74
CA LEU A 158 -7.40 -4.21 -12.69
C LEU A 158 -8.86 -4.21 -13.13
N GLU A 159 -9.31 -5.30 -13.70
CA GLU A 159 -10.73 -5.56 -13.95
C GLU A 159 -11.53 -5.64 -12.65
N GLU A 160 -12.83 -5.43 -12.73
CA GLU A 160 -13.71 -5.52 -11.57
C GLU A 160 -13.90 -6.96 -11.11
N VAL A 161 -14.00 -7.90 -12.05
CA VAL A 161 -14.19 -9.34 -11.81
C VAL A 161 -13.36 -10.13 -12.80
N PHE A 162 -12.62 -11.11 -12.32
CA PHE A 162 -11.82 -12.01 -13.16
C PHE A 162 -12.50 -13.35 -13.40
N SER A 163 -12.24 -13.95 -14.55
CA SER A 163 -12.80 -15.26 -14.91
C SER A 163 -12.42 -16.35 -13.90
N ASP A 164 -11.16 -16.36 -13.50
CA ASP A 164 -10.58 -17.36 -12.60
C ASP A 164 -9.33 -16.85 -11.90
N PHE A 165 -8.80 -17.64 -10.96
CA PHE A 165 -7.62 -17.30 -10.17
C PHE A 165 -6.35 -17.14 -11.02
N LYS A 166 -6.15 -17.96 -12.05
CA LYS A 166 -4.93 -17.92 -12.88
C LYS A 166 -4.92 -16.67 -13.74
N ASN A 167 -6.07 -16.27 -14.27
CA ASN A 167 -6.24 -15.00 -14.97
C ASN A 167 -5.94 -13.83 -14.02
N ALA A 168 -6.57 -13.77 -12.84
CA ALA A 168 -6.33 -12.74 -11.85
C ALA A 168 -4.84 -12.65 -11.44
N GLN A 169 -4.18 -13.78 -11.27
CA GLN A 169 -2.75 -13.83 -10.90
C GLN A 169 -1.85 -13.19 -11.97
N ARG A 170 -2.12 -13.48 -13.25
CA ARG A 170 -1.38 -12.88 -14.37
C ARG A 170 -1.64 -11.37 -14.45
N GLU A 171 -2.88 -10.95 -14.39
CA GLU A 171 -3.26 -9.54 -14.50
C GLU A 171 -2.76 -8.71 -13.31
N VAL A 172 -2.76 -9.25 -12.10
CA VAL A 172 -2.16 -8.61 -10.92
C VAL A 172 -0.66 -8.37 -11.12
N ALA A 173 0.07 -9.34 -11.66
CA ALA A 173 1.50 -9.17 -11.92
C ALA A 173 1.76 -8.06 -12.96
N ILE A 174 0.97 -8.01 -14.04
CA ILE A 174 1.02 -6.95 -15.05
C ILE A 174 0.66 -5.59 -14.44
N ALA A 175 -0.40 -5.53 -13.63
CA ALA A 175 -0.83 -4.29 -12.96
C ALA A 175 0.23 -3.75 -12.01
N CYS A 176 0.86 -4.60 -11.18
CA CYS A 176 1.95 -4.19 -10.29
C CYS A 176 3.16 -3.67 -11.06
N SER A 177 3.52 -4.32 -12.18
CA SER A 177 4.57 -3.86 -13.06
C SER A 177 4.23 -2.51 -13.71
N SER A 178 3.03 -2.37 -14.26
CA SER A 178 2.54 -1.13 -14.86
C SER A 178 2.48 0.01 -13.84
N TYR A 179 2.02 -0.26 -12.63
CA TYR A 179 2.03 0.69 -11.52
C TYR A 179 3.44 1.20 -11.23
N ASN A 180 4.41 0.30 -11.14
CA ASN A 180 5.79 0.65 -10.80
C ASN A 180 6.52 1.38 -11.93
N HIS A 181 6.29 1.00 -13.19
CA HIS A 181 7.13 1.43 -14.32
C HIS A 181 6.46 2.43 -15.27
N LEU A 182 5.14 2.52 -15.28
CA LEU A 182 4.42 3.34 -16.23
C LEU A 182 3.63 4.49 -15.59
N ARG A 183 3.07 4.27 -14.38
CA ARG A 183 2.16 5.23 -13.76
C ARG A 183 2.90 6.33 -12.99
N PRO A 184 2.75 7.63 -13.36
CA PRO A 184 3.29 8.73 -12.58
C PRO A 184 2.44 9.02 -11.33
N HIS A 185 3.07 9.55 -10.28
CA HIS A 185 2.41 9.89 -9.02
C HIS A 185 2.67 11.34 -8.59
N GLY A 186 1.60 12.12 -8.39
CA GLY A 186 1.69 13.52 -7.96
C GLY A 186 2.34 13.69 -6.58
N SER A 187 2.31 12.67 -5.71
CA SER A 187 2.95 12.72 -4.39
C SER A 187 4.48 12.57 -4.41
N ILE A 188 5.04 12.20 -5.55
CA ILE A 188 6.47 12.03 -5.80
C ILE A 188 6.90 12.77 -7.08
N ASP A 189 6.46 14.01 -7.23
CA ASP A 189 6.78 14.91 -8.34
C ASP A 189 6.43 14.38 -9.74
N ASN A 190 5.37 13.60 -9.88
CA ASN A 190 4.97 12.89 -11.10
C ASN A 190 6.02 11.89 -11.63
N LEU A 191 6.96 11.49 -10.79
CA LEU A 191 7.83 10.37 -11.12
C LEU A 191 7.06 9.05 -11.10
N LYS A 192 7.56 8.07 -11.82
CA LYS A 192 7.14 6.69 -11.69
C LYS A 192 7.75 6.08 -10.43
N PRO A 193 7.07 5.19 -9.70
CA PRO A 193 7.60 4.58 -8.47
C PRO A 193 8.99 3.98 -8.62
N ALA A 194 9.27 3.28 -9.73
CA ALA A 194 10.58 2.71 -10.00
C ALA A 194 11.67 3.77 -10.17
N GLN A 195 11.36 4.94 -10.74
CA GLN A 195 12.29 6.07 -10.85
C GLN A 195 12.55 6.71 -9.47
N ALA A 196 11.48 7.00 -8.72
CA ALA A 196 11.60 7.55 -7.37
C ALA A 196 12.40 6.63 -6.42
N HIS A 197 12.34 5.31 -6.64
CA HIS A 197 13.05 4.32 -5.84
C HIS A 197 14.59 4.34 -6.05
N GLN A 198 15.10 5.09 -7.01
CA GLN A 198 16.53 5.29 -7.24
C GLN A 198 17.04 6.61 -6.64
N LEU A 199 16.15 7.40 -6.04
CA LEU A 199 16.49 8.71 -5.47
C LEU A 199 16.65 8.63 -3.96
N SER A 200 17.20 9.71 -3.40
CA SER A 200 17.25 9.98 -1.95
C SER A 200 17.04 11.47 -1.69
N GLY A 201 16.69 11.84 -0.47
CA GLY A 201 16.35 13.21 -0.10
C GLY A 201 14.86 13.52 -0.29
N THR A 202 14.48 14.78 -0.11
CA THR A 202 13.07 15.19 -0.19
C THR A 202 12.58 15.25 -1.62
N ILE A 203 11.52 14.49 -1.94
CA ILE A 203 10.82 14.59 -3.23
C ILE A 203 9.68 15.60 -3.10
N LYS A 204 9.59 16.53 -4.05
CA LYS A 204 8.53 17.54 -4.10
C LYS A 204 7.17 16.90 -4.33
N LYS A 205 6.17 17.30 -3.54
CA LYS A 205 4.76 16.94 -3.79
C LYS A 205 4.13 17.95 -4.73
N ARG A 206 3.44 17.49 -5.78
CA ARG A 206 2.73 18.35 -6.77
C ARG A 206 1.37 18.82 -6.29
N TRP A 207 0.88 18.32 -5.16
CA TRP A 207 -0.37 18.76 -4.56
C TRP A 207 -0.14 19.19 -3.12
N ILE A 208 -0.88 20.22 -2.72
CA ILE A 208 -0.90 20.72 -1.34
C ILE A 208 -2.24 20.30 -0.74
N ASN A 209 -2.21 19.72 0.45
CA ASN A 209 -3.43 19.37 1.18
C ASN A 209 -4.25 20.65 1.42
N TYR A 210 -5.54 20.63 1.07
CA TYR A 210 -6.45 21.77 1.23
C TYR A 210 -6.41 22.38 2.64
N TRP A 211 -6.31 21.54 3.67
CA TRP A 211 -6.21 21.96 5.07
C TRP A 211 -4.90 22.66 5.42
N GLN A 212 -3.80 22.35 4.76
CA GLN A 212 -2.52 23.07 4.94
C GLN A 212 -2.51 24.43 4.24
N LYS A 213 -3.29 24.57 3.16
CA LYS A 213 -3.43 25.85 2.43
C LYS A 213 -4.17 26.93 3.24
N ASN A 214 -5.06 26.52 4.14
CA ASN A 214 -5.85 27.46 4.97
C ASN A 214 -5.15 27.85 6.27
N LYS A 215 -4.29 27.01 6.85
CA LYS A 215 -3.47 27.39 8.03
C LYS A 215 -2.48 28.53 7.76
N GLY A 216 -2.02 28.70 6.52
CA GLY A 216 -1.13 29.80 6.13
C GLY A 216 -1.84 31.14 5.88
N LYS A 217 -3.18 31.17 5.79
CA LYS A 217 -3.96 32.39 5.59
C LYS A 217 -4.45 33.03 6.89
N GLU A 218 -4.56 32.27 7.98
CA GLU A 218 -4.94 32.80 9.29
C GLU A 218 -3.81 33.52 10.05
N VAL A 219 -2.55 33.35 9.65
CA VAL A 219 -1.40 33.98 10.28
C VAL A 219 -1.03 35.35 9.67
N SER A 220 -1.66 35.74 8.55
CA SER A 220 -1.39 37.05 7.89
C SER A 220 -2.47 38.11 8.11
N MET A 221 -3.39 37.92 9.04
CA MET A 221 -4.42 38.88 9.46
C MET A 221 -4.36 39.14 10.99
N GLY A 222 -3.19 39.27 11.53
CA GLY A 222 -2.95 39.68 12.90
C GLY A 222 -1.92 40.81 12.93
#